data_dc9627ae5025f988e7a1ddd83bcb47df
#
_entry.id   dc9627ae5025f988e7a1ddd83bcb47df
#
_cell.length_a   1.000
_cell.length_b   1.000
_cell.length_c   1.000
_cell.angle_alpha   90.00
_cell.angle_beta   90.00
_cell.angle_gamma   90.00
#
_symmetry.space_group_name_H-M   'P 1'
#
loop_
_entity.id
_entity.type
_entity.pdbx_description
1 polymer ?
#
loop_
_entity_poly.entity_id
_entity_poly.type
_entity_poly.pdbx_seq_one_letter_code
_entity_poly.pdbx_strand_id
1 'polypeptide(L)'
;MAGKKPQEAQKGHRVLCLLCLLWFLSPLVWAQEQRKNFASCPVVQDTKTVPCWLSEYGGELYYLGIQTDISADFHPPYLGHKVLVEGVVSNEPRICGGIVLKPVVVSPLPEPDSSCNTILPAVDKYTVPFAPRPPGPSGGTLAFQAPPGQVAVPLQPPFAAKEFSIYYDFDAPVSGRHAGILTQIVDYAEKAEAKRVVVNGYRGATLLSDKTVLTEQPGIAKARAEEVADLLKRAGLSKGAIQVTFRAEPEPPKGVDDWQSRRTTVRVEP
;
A
#
# COMPACT_ATOMS: atom_id res chain seq x y z
N MET A 1 -55.79 47.94 53.66
CA MET A 1 -54.34 48.09 53.85
C MET A 1 -53.63 47.00 53.07
N ALA A 2 -52.95 47.39 52.02
CA ALA A 2 -52.34 46.50 51.04
C ALA A 2 -50.93 46.15 51.44
N GLY A 3 -50.56 44.88 51.55
CA GLY A 3 -49.24 44.41 51.78
C GLY A 3 -48.62 43.86 50.50
N LYS A 4 -47.65 44.53 49.91
CA LYS A 4 -46.83 44.09 48.79
C LYS A 4 -45.89 42.97 49.24
N LYS A 5 -45.88 41.87 48.51
CA LYS A 5 -44.80 40.85 48.56
C LYS A 5 -43.69 41.19 47.54
N PRO A 6 -42.42 40.98 47.91
CA PRO A 6 -41.34 41.25 46.95
C PRO A 6 -41.14 40.06 46.00
N GLN A 7 -40.90 40.37 44.76
CA GLN A 7 -40.38 39.47 43.71
C GLN A 7 -38.86 39.53 43.74
N GLU A 8 -38.23 38.50 44.28
CA GLU A 8 -36.82 38.20 44.04
C GLU A 8 -36.58 36.72 44.20
N ALA A 9 -36.42 36.01 43.09
CA ALA A 9 -35.66 34.74 42.96
C ALA A 9 -35.88 34.08 41.61
N GLN A 10 -35.47 34.72 40.51
CA GLN A 10 -35.52 34.02 39.19
C GLN A 10 -34.35 34.39 38.25
N LYS A 11 -33.21 34.84 38.77
CA LYS A 11 -32.02 35.13 37.97
C LYS A 11 -30.88 34.12 38.07
N GLY A 12 -30.94 33.15 38.98
CA GLY A 12 -29.83 32.22 39.24
C GLY A 12 -29.74 30.98 38.31
N HIS A 13 -30.85 30.57 37.68
CA HIS A 13 -30.91 29.30 36.96
C HIS A 13 -30.51 29.35 35.47
N ARG A 14 -30.45 30.53 34.90
CA ARG A 14 -30.10 30.67 33.44
C ARG A 14 -28.59 30.72 33.17
N VAL A 15 -27.77 31.05 34.14
CA VAL A 15 -26.32 31.13 33.98
C VAL A 15 -25.67 29.75 34.16
N LEU A 16 -26.25 28.89 35.01
CA LEU A 16 -25.71 27.54 35.26
C LEU A 16 -25.87 26.57 34.06
N CYS A 17 -26.95 26.73 33.27
CA CYS A 17 -27.17 25.92 32.06
C CYS A 17 -26.23 26.26 30.90
N LEU A 18 -25.75 27.48 30.78
CA LEU A 18 -24.84 27.91 29.71
C LEU A 18 -23.41 27.35 29.94
N LEU A 19 -22.97 27.19 31.19
CA LEU A 19 -21.69 26.60 31.51
C LEU A 19 -21.64 25.08 31.30
N CYS A 20 -22.77 24.36 31.43
CA CYS A 20 -22.84 22.95 31.12
C CYS A 20 -22.82 22.65 29.61
N LEU A 21 -23.30 23.56 28.76
CA LEU A 21 -23.25 23.39 27.31
C LEU A 21 -21.85 23.58 26.71
N LEU A 22 -20.96 24.33 27.38
CA LEU A 22 -19.58 24.52 26.92
C LEU A 22 -18.67 23.32 27.21
N TRP A 23 -19.06 22.41 28.10
CA TRP A 23 -18.27 21.19 28.39
C TRP A 23 -18.48 20.07 27.35
N PHE A 24 -19.52 20.15 26.51
CA PHE A 24 -19.75 19.18 25.44
C PHE A 24 -19.10 19.56 24.10
N LEU A 25 -18.46 20.72 24.00
CA LEU A 25 -17.63 21.12 22.88
C LEU A 25 -16.17 20.69 23.09
N SER A 26 -15.93 19.50 23.65
CA SER A 26 -14.63 18.87 23.54
C SER A 26 -14.38 18.70 22.03
N PRO A 27 -13.35 19.35 21.43
CA PRO A 27 -13.02 19.06 20.07
C PRO A 27 -12.72 17.57 20.04
N LEU A 28 -13.46 16.80 19.27
CA LEU A 28 -13.04 15.49 18.81
C LEU A 28 -11.72 15.74 18.08
N VAL A 29 -10.62 15.66 18.81
CA VAL A 29 -9.29 15.60 18.23
C VAL A 29 -9.27 14.27 17.50
N TRP A 30 -9.68 14.29 16.26
CA TRP A 30 -9.41 13.20 15.34
C TRP A 30 -7.89 13.07 15.36
N ALA A 31 -7.41 11.97 15.91
CA ALA A 31 -5.99 11.63 15.80
C ALA A 31 -5.68 11.61 14.30
N GLN A 32 -5.09 12.69 13.82
CA GLN A 32 -4.73 12.82 12.42
C GLN A 32 -3.68 11.74 12.15
N GLU A 33 -4.04 10.79 11.33
CA GLU A 33 -3.17 9.68 10.94
C GLU A 33 -1.85 10.27 10.42
N GLN A 34 -0.77 10.03 11.15
CA GLN A 34 0.53 10.61 10.83
C GLN A 34 1.16 9.82 9.69
N ARG A 35 0.99 10.29 8.46
CA ARG A 35 1.59 9.69 7.28
C ARG A 35 3.02 10.16 7.08
N LYS A 36 3.84 9.26 6.58
CA LYS A 36 5.24 9.48 6.20
C LYS A 36 5.46 8.97 4.80
N ASN A 37 5.67 9.91 3.87
CA ASN A 37 6.05 9.62 2.50
C ASN A 37 7.39 10.29 2.24
N PHE A 38 8.43 9.52 2.00
CA PHE A 38 9.78 10.05 1.82
C PHE A 38 10.64 9.12 0.96
N ALA A 39 11.68 9.67 0.36
CA ALA A 39 12.70 8.92 -0.34
C ALA A 39 14.02 9.00 0.42
N SER A 40 14.60 7.86 0.79
CA SER A 40 15.83 7.79 1.57
C SER A 40 16.57 6.48 1.31
N CYS A 41 17.81 6.37 1.81
CA CYS A 41 18.55 5.12 1.77
C CYS A 41 17.93 4.08 2.71
N PRO A 42 17.82 2.81 2.29
CA PRO A 42 17.52 1.72 3.19
C PRO A 42 18.72 1.46 4.12
N VAL A 43 18.43 1.03 5.33
CA VAL A 43 19.41 0.64 6.33
C VAL A 43 19.08 -0.78 6.77
N VAL A 44 20.05 -1.67 6.71
CA VAL A 44 19.91 -3.04 7.22
C VAL A 44 20.42 -3.06 8.66
N GLN A 45 19.55 -3.39 9.62
CA GLN A 45 19.94 -3.68 10.99
C GLN A 45 20.05 -5.19 11.14
N ASP A 46 21.27 -5.69 11.29
CA ASP A 46 21.48 -7.10 11.56
C ASP A 46 20.97 -7.49 12.96
N THR A 47 20.50 -8.73 13.09
CA THR A 47 19.96 -9.26 14.35
C THR A 47 20.41 -10.72 14.54
N LYS A 48 20.09 -11.31 15.69
CA LYS A 48 20.36 -12.75 15.93
C LYS A 48 19.54 -13.69 15.06
N THR A 49 18.48 -13.23 14.43
CA THR A 49 17.55 -14.06 13.65
C THR A 49 17.51 -13.65 12.20
N VAL A 50 16.71 -12.65 11.87
CA VAL A 50 16.54 -12.12 10.52
C VAL A 50 16.79 -10.61 10.53
N PRO A 51 17.47 -10.06 9.53
CA PRO A 51 17.73 -8.63 9.49
C PRO A 51 16.44 -7.82 9.36
N CYS A 52 16.44 -6.66 10.03
CA CYS A 52 15.41 -5.66 9.86
C CYS A 52 15.79 -4.69 8.74
N TRP A 53 14.80 -4.30 7.97
CA TRP A 53 14.92 -3.21 7.01
C TRP A 53 14.34 -1.94 7.59
N LEU A 54 15.17 -0.91 7.61
CA LEU A 54 14.86 0.42 8.14
C LEU A 54 15.12 1.46 7.06
N SER A 55 14.64 2.69 7.28
CA SER A 55 15.04 3.85 6.50
C SER A 55 15.01 5.10 7.39
N GLU A 56 15.93 6.02 7.18
CA GLU A 56 16.04 7.24 7.98
C GLU A 56 15.31 8.41 7.31
N TYR A 57 14.54 9.16 8.10
CA TYR A 57 13.93 10.41 7.65
C TYR A 57 13.73 11.36 8.82
N GLY A 58 14.23 12.60 8.68
CA GLY A 58 14.11 13.64 9.71
C GLY A 58 14.79 13.31 11.05
N GLY A 59 15.90 12.54 11.00
CA GLY A 59 16.65 12.12 12.20
C GLY A 59 16.03 10.94 12.95
N GLU A 60 14.98 10.32 12.40
CA GLU A 60 14.32 9.15 12.96
C GLU A 60 14.46 7.93 12.02
N LEU A 61 14.64 6.75 12.61
CA LEU A 61 14.59 5.49 11.90
C LEU A 61 13.15 4.98 11.84
N TYR A 62 12.74 4.54 10.66
CA TYR A 62 11.44 3.92 10.42
C TYR A 62 11.63 2.46 10.06
N TYR A 63 10.87 1.59 10.71
CA TYR A 63 10.86 0.16 10.42
C TYR A 63 9.97 -0.13 9.22
N LEU A 64 10.55 -0.78 8.21
CA LEU A 64 9.89 -1.11 6.96
C LEU A 64 9.37 -2.54 6.94
N GLY A 65 10.13 -3.48 7.54
CA GLY A 65 9.74 -4.89 7.56
C GLY A 65 10.92 -5.84 7.73
N ILE A 66 10.59 -7.12 7.70
CA ILE A 66 11.53 -8.25 7.60
C ILE A 66 11.06 -9.19 6.50
N GLN A 67 11.98 -9.81 5.81
CA GLN A 67 11.68 -10.91 4.91
C GLN A 67 11.75 -12.22 5.69
N THR A 68 10.62 -12.89 5.84
CA THR A 68 10.55 -14.18 6.52
C THR A 68 10.76 -15.36 5.56
N ASP A 69 10.27 -15.22 4.34
CA ASP A 69 10.48 -16.16 3.23
C ASP A 69 10.14 -15.50 1.88
N ILE A 70 10.33 -16.25 0.80
CA ILE A 70 10.09 -15.77 -0.59
C ILE A 70 8.62 -15.42 -0.87
N SER A 71 7.69 -15.92 -0.07
CA SER A 71 6.25 -15.63 -0.20
C SER A 71 5.73 -14.61 0.81
N ALA A 72 6.62 -13.95 1.58
CA ALA A 72 6.23 -12.88 2.48
C ALA A 72 5.69 -11.68 1.69
N ASP A 73 4.71 -10.99 2.28
CA ASP A 73 4.12 -9.77 1.66
C ASP A 73 5.15 -8.64 1.55
N PHE A 74 6.10 -8.59 2.47
CA PHE A 74 7.20 -7.65 2.43
C PHE A 74 8.35 -8.20 1.59
N HIS A 75 8.64 -7.52 0.49
CA HIS A 75 9.83 -7.74 -0.31
C HIS A 75 10.86 -6.68 0.06
N PRO A 76 11.99 -7.06 0.68
CA PRO A 76 12.98 -6.09 1.10
C PRO A 76 13.55 -5.36 -0.11
N PRO A 77 13.83 -4.06 0.04
CA PRO A 77 14.62 -3.33 -0.94
C PRO A 77 16.05 -3.89 -0.97
N TYR A 78 16.82 -3.48 -1.96
CA TYR A 78 18.24 -3.81 -2.03
C TYR A 78 19.09 -2.58 -1.75
N LEU A 79 20.28 -2.79 -1.20
CA LEU A 79 21.26 -1.72 -1.00
C LEU A 79 21.77 -1.18 -2.34
N GLY A 80 22.30 0.02 -2.34
CA GLY A 80 22.76 0.69 -3.55
C GLY A 80 21.69 1.48 -4.30
N HIS A 81 20.48 1.59 -3.72
CA HIS A 81 19.38 2.39 -4.24
C HIS A 81 18.66 3.09 -3.11
N LYS A 82 18.11 4.27 -3.37
CA LYS A 82 17.09 4.85 -2.48
C LYS A 82 15.79 4.08 -2.55
N VAL A 83 14.99 4.20 -1.52
CA VAL A 83 13.63 3.66 -1.48
C VAL A 83 12.63 4.78 -1.28
N LEU A 84 11.52 4.71 -2.01
CA LEU A 84 10.32 5.48 -1.70
C LEU A 84 9.55 4.71 -0.63
N VAL A 85 9.33 5.33 0.51
CA VAL A 85 8.55 4.81 1.63
C VAL A 85 7.25 5.60 1.73
N GLU A 86 6.12 4.92 1.70
CA GLU A 86 4.79 5.49 1.85
C GLU A 86 4.07 4.72 2.97
N GLY A 87 3.85 5.35 4.12
CA GLY A 87 3.32 4.61 5.27
C GLY A 87 2.62 5.48 6.31
N VAL A 88 2.00 4.79 7.26
CA VAL A 88 1.30 5.38 8.39
C VAL A 88 2.04 5.02 9.67
N VAL A 89 2.32 6.01 10.51
CA VAL A 89 2.93 5.77 11.81
C VAL A 89 1.97 4.96 12.69
N SER A 90 2.43 3.80 13.10
CA SER A 90 1.71 2.92 14.03
C SER A 90 2.05 3.27 15.48
N ASN A 91 1.13 2.97 16.39
CA ASN A 91 1.36 3.05 17.84
C ASN A 91 2.08 1.81 18.40
N GLU A 92 2.51 0.89 17.53
CA GLU A 92 3.27 -0.29 17.94
C GLU A 92 4.65 0.11 18.52
N PRO A 93 5.19 -0.67 19.47
CA PRO A 93 6.54 -0.45 19.97
C PRO A 93 7.57 -0.46 18.83
N ARG A 94 8.64 0.32 18.98
CA ARG A 94 9.75 0.34 17.99
C ARG A 94 10.31 -1.07 17.76
N ILE A 95 10.53 -1.40 16.51
CA ILE A 95 11.16 -2.65 16.10
C ILE A 95 12.54 -2.32 15.53
N CYS A 96 13.58 -3.01 16.00
CA CYS A 96 14.99 -2.74 15.64
C CYS A 96 15.38 -1.26 15.80
N GLY A 97 14.78 -0.57 16.74
CA GLY A 97 14.99 0.86 16.99
C GLY A 97 14.16 1.79 16.09
N GLY A 98 13.53 1.28 15.06
CA GLY A 98 12.70 2.06 14.12
C GLY A 98 11.25 2.23 14.57
N ILE A 99 10.67 3.37 14.26
CA ILE A 99 9.22 3.63 14.36
C ILE A 99 8.50 2.74 13.37
N VAL A 100 7.46 2.02 13.81
CA VAL A 100 6.71 1.12 12.93
C VAL A 100 5.80 1.92 12.01
N LEU A 101 5.88 1.61 10.71
CA LEU A 101 4.92 2.08 9.71
C LEU A 101 3.96 0.94 9.35
N LYS A 102 2.63 1.18 9.43
CA LYS A 102 1.61 0.17 9.14
C LYS A 102 0.26 0.82 8.76
N PRO A 103 -0.23 0.64 7.55
CA PRO A 103 0.45 -0.04 6.44
C PRO A 103 1.69 0.71 5.94
N VAL A 104 2.56 -0.01 5.24
CA VAL A 104 3.72 0.57 4.56
C VAL A 104 3.88 -0.02 3.17
N VAL A 105 4.17 0.83 2.20
CA VAL A 105 4.58 0.46 0.84
C VAL A 105 6.00 0.96 0.63
N VAL A 106 6.87 0.07 0.19
CA VAL A 106 8.29 0.34 -0.06
C VAL A 106 8.59 0.03 -1.51
N SER A 107 9.09 1.01 -2.24
CA SER A 107 9.46 0.87 -3.65
C SER A 107 10.92 1.27 -3.85
N PRO A 108 11.81 0.36 -4.28
CA PRO A 108 13.15 0.75 -4.69
C PRO A 108 13.10 1.75 -5.85
N LEU A 109 13.91 2.80 -5.79
CA LEU A 109 14.07 3.72 -6.91
C LEU A 109 15.08 3.15 -7.90
N PRO A 110 14.83 3.26 -9.21
CA PRO A 110 15.66 2.60 -10.22
C PRO A 110 17.08 3.18 -10.33
N GLU A 111 17.27 4.44 -9.92
CA GLU A 111 18.57 5.11 -10.03
C GLU A 111 19.54 4.59 -8.96
N PRO A 112 20.72 4.04 -9.36
CA PRO A 112 21.72 3.60 -8.40
C PRO A 112 22.26 4.75 -7.55
N ASP A 113 22.40 4.50 -6.24
CA ASP A 113 23.04 5.41 -5.30
C ASP A 113 23.98 4.61 -4.38
N SER A 114 25.27 4.66 -4.69
CA SER A 114 26.30 3.93 -3.95
C SER A 114 26.44 4.34 -2.49
N SER A 115 25.89 5.49 -2.09
CA SER A 115 25.85 5.91 -0.69
C SER A 115 24.85 5.11 0.15
N CYS A 116 23.88 4.45 -0.50
CA CYS A 116 22.85 3.66 0.14
C CYS A 116 23.32 2.21 0.45
N ASN A 117 24.34 2.05 1.26
CA ASN A 117 24.94 0.75 1.57
C ASN A 117 25.14 0.51 3.07
N THR A 118 24.32 1.13 3.92
CA THR A 118 24.49 1.08 5.38
C THR A 118 23.97 -0.26 5.93
N ILE A 119 24.89 -0.98 6.59
CA ILE A 119 24.59 -2.19 7.38
C ILE A 119 25.05 -1.94 8.81
N LEU A 120 24.12 -2.01 9.75
CA LEU A 120 24.39 -1.89 11.17
C LEU A 120 24.66 -3.27 11.77
N PRO A 121 25.65 -3.40 12.67
CA PRO A 121 26.02 -4.69 13.26
C PRO A 121 24.89 -5.24 14.14
N ALA A 122 24.88 -6.55 14.31
CA ALA A 122 23.94 -7.23 15.18
C ALA A 122 24.04 -6.72 16.63
N VAL A 123 22.89 -6.40 17.21
CA VAL A 123 22.79 -5.96 18.59
C VAL A 123 21.91 -6.94 19.35
N ASP A 124 22.39 -7.45 20.48
CA ASP A 124 21.73 -8.47 21.30
C ASP A 124 20.29 -8.14 21.72
N LYS A 125 20.00 -6.86 21.89
CA LYS A 125 18.65 -6.38 22.26
C LYS A 125 17.61 -6.54 21.16
N TYR A 126 18.04 -6.74 19.89
CA TYR A 126 17.13 -6.90 18.78
C TYR A 126 16.98 -8.38 18.44
N THR A 127 15.96 -8.99 18.98
CA THR A 127 15.52 -10.35 18.61
C THR A 127 14.15 -10.25 17.98
N VAL A 128 14.10 -10.43 16.67
CA VAL A 128 12.82 -10.43 15.95
C VAL A 128 12.21 -11.83 16.06
N PRO A 129 10.95 -11.95 16.52
CA PRO A 129 10.28 -13.24 16.53
C PRO A 129 10.18 -13.77 15.10
N PHE A 130 10.89 -14.85 14.84
CA PHE A 130 10.83 -15.57 13.57
C PHE A 130 10.17 -16.91 13.84
N ALA A 131 8.93 -17.08 13.41
CA ALA A 131 8.28 -18.37 13.37
C ALA A 131 8.65 -19.04 12.04
N PRO A 132 9.47 -20.12 12.05
CA PRO A 132 9.67 -20.87 10.82
C PRO A 132 8.32 -21.33 10.29
N ARG A 133 8.13 -21.22 8.98
CA ARG A 133 6.94 -21.76 8.34
C ARG A 133 6.83 -23.24 8.72
N PRO A 134 5.66 -23.73 9.18
CA PRO A 134 5.47 -25.16 9.36
C PRO A 134 5.81 -25.85 8.04
N PRO A 135 6.51 -27.00 8.08
CA PRO A 135 6.86 -27.73 6.87
C PRO A 135 5.58 -27.95 6.06
N GLY A 136 5.55 -27.38 4.87
CA GLY A 136 4.45 -27.58 3.93
C GLY A 136 4.33 -29.07 3.60
N PRO A 137 3.16 -29.54 3.15
CA PRO A 137 3.03 -30.92 2.72
C PRO A 137 4.04 -31.15 1.61
N SER A 138 5.04 -32.00 1.88
CA SER A 138 6.09 -32.43 0.96
C SER A 138 5.55 -33.34 -0.16
N GLY A 139 4.29 -33.24 -0.49
CA GLY A 139 3.57 -34.07 -1.45
C GLY A 139 3.25 -33.38 -2.77
N GLY A 140 4.23 -32.78 -3.44
CA GLY A 140 4.11 -32.47 -4.88
C GLY A 140 2.96 -31.55 -5.34
N THR A 141 2.23 -30.95 -4.43
CA THR A 141 1.20 -29.97 -4.76
C THR A 141 1.87 -28.63 -4.98
N LEU A 142 1.84 -28.16 -6.22
CA LEU A 142 2.35 -26.85 -6.62
C LEU A 142 1.78 -25.76 -5.68
N ALA A 143 2.61 -24.77 -5.36
CA ALA A 143 2.35 -23.69 -4.42
C ALA A 143 1.19 -22.72 -4.80
N PHE A 144 0.27 -23.15 -5.63
CA PHE A 144 -0.89 -22.38 -6.11
C PHE A 144 -2.22 -22.83 -5.48
N GLN A 145 -2.19 -23.60 -4.42
CA GLN A 145 -3.41 -23.86 -3.67
C GLN A 145 -3.77 -22.59 -2.87
N ALA A 146 -4.99 -22.12 -3.09
CA ALA A 146 -5.57 -21.05 -2.28
C ALA A 146 -5.45 -21.41 -0.79
N PRO A 147 -5.22 -20.42 0.11
CA PRO A 147 -5.16 -20.66 1.54
C PRO A 147 -6.35 -21.51 2.00
N PRO A 148 -6.15 -22.47 2.94
CA PRO A 148 -7.24 -23.27 3.47
C PRO A 148 -8.34 -22.36 4.02
N GLY A 149 -9.54 -22.44 3.46
CA GLY A 149 -10.69 -21.63 3.86
C GLY A 149 -11.17 -20.61 2.81
N GLN A 150 -10.38 -20.30 1.78
CA GLN A 150 -10.90 -19.58 0.61
C GLN A 150 -11.41 -20.61 -0.40
N VAL A 151 -12.64 -21.06 -0.22
CA VAL A 151 -13.36 -21.74 -1.29
C VAL A 151 -13.56 -20.70 -2.38
N ALA A 152 -12.85 -20.86 -3.50
CA ALA A 152 -13.09 -20.03 -4.67
C ALA A 152 -14.59 -20.18 -5.02
N VAL A 153 -15.36 -19.13 -4.81
CA VAL A 153 -16.78 -19.12 -5.21
C VAL A 153 -16.79 -19.34 -6.70
N PRO A 154 -17.42 -20.41 -7.20
CA PRO A 154 -17.47 -20.65 -8.63
C PRO A 154 -18.08 -19.44 -9.33
N LEU A 155 -17.37 -18.91 -10.30
CA LEU A 155 -17.88 -17.83 -11.14
C LEU A 155 -19.08 -18.35 -11.92
N GLN A 156 -20.26 -17.78 -11.67
CA GLN A 156 -21.53 -18.20 -12.28
C GLN A 156 -22.12 -17.07 -13.15
N PRO A 157 -22.74 -17.39 -14.29
CA PRO A 157 -23.44 -16.41 -15.10
C PRO A 157 -24.68 -15.84 -14.38
N PRO A 158 -25.18 -14.62 -14.74
CA PRO A 158 -24.65 -13.82 -15.84
C PRO A 158 -23.37 -13.06 -15.46
N PHE A 159 -22.39 -13.03 -16.39
CA PHE A 159 -21.16 -12.28 -16.19
C PHE A 159 -21.36 -10.80 -16.52
N ALA A 160 -20.87 -9.93 -15.65
CA ALA A 160 -20.83 -8.48 -15.86
C ALA A 160 -19.43 -8.02 -16.24
N ALA A 161 -19.30 -6.78 -16.75
CA ALA A 161 -17.98 -6.19 -16.92
C ALA A 161 -17.25 -6.11 -15.59
N LYS A 162 -15.99 -6.56 -15.55
CA LYS A 162 -15.17 -6.60 -14.33
C LYS A 162 -13.82 -5.93 -14.57
N GLU A 163 -13.40 -5.12 -13.60
CA GLU A 163 -12.10 -4.47 -13.63
C GLU A 163 -11.16 -5.08 -12.58
N PHE A 164 -9.93 -5.28 -12.98
CA PHE A 164 -8.82 -5.76 -12.16
C PHE A 164 -7.73 -4.69 -12.15
N SER A 165 -7.04 -4.53 -11.02
CA SER A 165 -5.93 -3.59 -10.88
C SER A 165 -4.63 -4.32 -10.56
N ILE A 166 -3.57 -3.99 -11.29
CA ILE A 166 -2.21 -4.45 -11.08
C ILE A 166 -1.41 -3.24 -10.63
N TYR A 167 -0.82 -3.30 -9.43
CA TYR A 167 -0.03 -2.21 -8.86
C TYR A 167 1.46 -2.46 -9.04
N TYR A 168 2.25 -1.39 -9.04
CA TYR A 168 3.68 -1.42 -9.35
C TYR A 168 4.50 -0.70 -8.29
N ASP A 169 5.76 -1.09 -8.16
CA ASP A 169 6.76 -0.26 -7.50
C ASP A 169 7.03 0.99 -8.34
N PHE A 170 7.61 2.02 -7.72
CA PHE A 170 7.88 3.28 -8.39
C PHE A 170 8.83 3.09 -9.58
N ASP A 171 8.45 3.61 -10.73
CA ASP A 171 9.16 3.45 -12.02
C ASP A 171 9.42 2.01 -12.47
N ALA A 172 8.75 1.03 -11.88
CA ALA A 172 8.84 -0.35 -12.32
C ALA A 172 7.87 -0.62 -13.50
N PRO A 173 8.36 -1.12 -14.63
CA PRO A 173 7.51 -1.51 -15.76
C PRO A 173 6.84 -2.87 -15.56
N VAL A 174 7.39 -3.70 -14.68
CA VAL A 174 6.90 -5.06 -14.36
C VAL A 174 6.49 -5.14 -12.90
N SER A 175 5.37 -5.78 -12.62
CA SER A 175 4.93 -6.04 -11.25
C SER A 175 5.35 -7.43 -10.80
N GLY A 176 6.21 -7.50 -9.78
CA GLY A 176 6.57 -8.74 -9.10
C GLY A 176 5.54 -9.23 -8.08
N ARG A 177 4.59 -8.37 -7.70
CA ARG A 177 3.72 -8.60 -6.53
C ARG A 177 2.40 -9.31 -6.84
N HIS A 178 2.03 -9.49 -8.12
CA HIS A 178 0.66 -9.87 -8.48
C HIS A 178 0.58 -10.98 -9.53
N ALA A 179 1.46 -11.99 -9.47
CA ALA A 179 1.40 -13.11 -10.41
C ALA A 179 0.03 -13.79 -10.47
N GLY A 180 -0.67 -13.88 -9.34
CA GLY A 180 -2.01 -14.49 -9.28
C GLY A 180 -3.13 -13.69 -9.92
N ILE A 181 -2.97 -12.36 -10.10
CA ILE A 181 -4.02 -11.53 -10.69
C ILE A 181 -4.19 -11.80 -12.20
N LEU A 182 -3.09 -12.08 -12.89
CA LEU A 182 -3.14 -12.41 -14.33
C LEU A 182 -3.93 -13.71 -14.57
N THR A 183 -3.73 -14.72 -13.73
CA THR A 183 -4.53 -15.96 -13.78
C THR A 183 -6.01 -15.66 -13.57
N GLN A 184 -6.36 -14.83 -12.59
CA GLN A 184 -7.74 -14.44 -12.34
C GLN A 184 -8.37 -13.68 -13.51
N ILE A 185 -7.60 -12.82 -14.20
CA ILE A 185 -8.06 -12.10 -15.39
C ILE A 185 -8.36 -13.07 -16.52
N VAL A 186 -7.44 -14.00 -16.80
CA VAL A 186 -7.59 -15.02 -17.85
C VAL A 186 -8.78 -15.93 -17.56
N ASP A 187 -8.86 -16.50 -16.36
CA ASP A 187 -9.98 -17.34 -15.93
C ASP A 187 -11.32 -16.63 -16.06
N TYR A 188 -11.37 -15.34 -15.70
CA TYR A 188 -12.59 -14.56 -15.83
C TYR A 188 -12.94 -14.32 -17.29
N ALA A 189 -11.98 -13.95 -18.12
CA ALA A 189 -12.18 -13.67 -19.53
C ALA A 189 -12.66 -14.92 -20.30
N GLU A 190 -12.08 -16.08 -20.00
CA GLU A 190 -12.50 -17.36 -20.60
C GLU A 190 -13.92 -17.74 -20.20
N LYS A 191 -14.23 -17.74 -18.89
CA LYS A 191 -15.57 -18.10 -18.38
C LYS A 191 -16.67 -17.15 -18.82
N ALA A 192 -16.33 -15.86 -18.96
CA ALA A 192 -17.24 -14.82 -19.41
C ALA A 192 -17.35 -14.74 -20.95
N GLU A 193 -16.61 -15.58 -21.70
CA GLU A 193 -16.51 -15.50 -23.17
C GLU A 193 -16.24 -14.06 -23.64
N ALA A 194 -15.26 -13.42 -23.00
CA ALA A 194 -15.02 -11.99 -23.13
C ALA A 194 -14.78 -11.57 -24.58
N LYS A 195 -15.58 -10.64 -25.07
CA LYS A 195 -15.46 -10.05 -26.41
C LYS A 195 -14.43 -8.92 -26.45
N ARG A 196 -14.20 -8.29 -25.30
CA ARG A 196 -13.30 -7.15 -25.21
C ARG A 196 -12.55 -7.14 -23.88
N VAL A 197 -11.25 -6.90 -23.94
CA VAL A 197 -10.38 -6.71 -22.76
C VAL A 197 -9.63 -5.40 -22.97
N VAL A 198 -9.92 -4.42 -22.12
CA VAL A 198 -9.25 -3.10 -22.17
C VAL A 198 -8.16 -3.05 -21.12
N VAL A 199 -6.92 -2.90 -21.56
CA VAL A 199 -5.75 -2.71 -20.71
C VAL A 199 -5.39 -1.23 -20.70
N ASN A 200 -5.42 -0.58 -19.55
CA ASN A 200 -5.12 0.84 -19.42
C ASN A 200 -4.01 1.08 -18.38
N GLY A 201 -2.86 1.57 -18.83
CA GLY A 201 -1.73 1.89 -17.98
C GLY A 201 -1.81 3.31 -17.42
N TYR A 202 -1.30 3.48 -16.18
CA TYR A 202 -1.27 4.76 -15.48
C TYR A 202 0.15 5.07 -15.01
N ARG A 203 0.46 6.35 -15.02
CA ARG A 203 1.66 6.94 -14.44
C ARG A 203 1.31 7.54 -13.08
N GLY A 204 2.14 7.27 -12.08
CA GLY A 204 1.92 7.77 -10.73
C GLY A 204 2.76 8.98 -10.37
N ALA A 205 2.35 9.63 -9.28
CA ALA A 205 3.13 10.61 -8.56
C ALA A 205 2.83 10.46 -7.07
N THR A 206 3.79 10.82 -6.22
CA THR A 206 3.66 10.76 -4.75
C THR A 206 3.99 12.12 -4.15
N LEU A 207 3.11 12.66 -3.30
CA LEU A 207 3.38 13.84 -2.49
C LEU A 207 4.17 13.43 -1.25
N LEU A 208 5.42 13.88 -1.18
CA LEU A 208 6.30 13.60 -0.05
C LEU A 208 5.96 14.46 1.17
N SER A 209 6.43 14.03 2.34
CA SER A 209 6.19 14.72 3.62
C SER A 209 6.83 16.12 3.69
N ASP A 210 7.86 16.38 2.90
CA ASP A 210 8.50 17.69 2.73
C ASP A 210 7.76 18.60 1.74
N LYS A 211 6.61 18.15 1.19
CA LYS A 211 5.78 18.84 0.19
C LYS A 211 6.34 18.83 -1.23
N THR A 212 7.44 18.16 -1.49
CA THR A 212 7.88 17.90 -2.86
C THR A 212 7.06 16.79 -3.51
N VAL A 213 7.02 16.77 -4.84
CA VAL A 213 6.31 15.73 -5.59
C VAL A 213 7.33 14.89 -6.34
N LEU A 214 7.32 13.60 -6.07
CA LEU A 214 8.07 12.62 -6.82
C LEU A 214 7.17 12.04 -7.91
N THR A 215 7.57 12.18 -9.17
CA THR A 215 6.75 11.75 -10.32
C THR A 215 7.50 10.69 -11.11
N GLU A 216 6.82 9.61 -11.47
CA GLU A 216 7.39 8.56 -12.32
C GLU A 216 7.82 9.08 -13.70
N GLN A 217 8.77 8.38 -14.33
CA GLN A 217 9.31 8.78 -15.63
C GLN A 217 8.26 8.75 -16.75
N PRO A 218 8.39 9.61 -17.77
CA PRO A 218 7.55 9.57 -18.94
C PRO A 218 7.63 8.21 -19.65
N GLY A 219 6.49 7.74 -20.17
CA GLY A 219 6.43 6.47 -20.92
C GLY A 219 6.12 5.23 -20.07
N ILE A 220 6.28 5.28 -18.74
CA ILE A 220 6.05 4.11 -17.87
C ILE A 220 4.62 3.56 -17.97
N ALA A 221 3.62 4.45 -18.10
CA ALA A 221 2.22 4.05 -18.28
C ALA A 221 2.02 3.18 -19.53
N LYS A 222 2.65 3.57 -20.63
CA LYS A 222 2.61 2.82 -21.89
C LYS A 222 3.31 1.47 -21.74
N ALA A 223 4.52 1.47 -21.17
CA ALA A 223 5.30 0.24 -20.98
C ALA A 223 4.53 -0.80 -20.14
N ARG A 224 3.90 -0.38 -19.04
CA ARG A 224 3.06 -1.25 -18.21
C ARG A 224 1.87 -1.83 -18.96
N ALA A 225 1.16 -1.00 -19.72
CA ALA A 225 0.00 -1.45 -20.47
C ALA A 225 0.38 -2.47 -21.57
N GLU A 226 1.48 -2.21 -22.27
CA GLU A 226 2.00 -3.12 -23.31
C GLU A 226 2.46 -4.45 -22.73
N GLU A 227 3.20 -4.42 -21.59
CA GLU A 227 3.65 -5.63 -20.90
C GLU A 227 2.47 -6.50 -20.44
N VAL A 228 1.45 -5.91 -19.79
CA VAL A 228 0.24 -6.65 -19.38
C VAL A 228 -0.49 -7.23 -20.58
N ALA A 229 -0.65 -6.47 -21.66
CA ALA A 229 -1.30 -6.96 -22.86
C ALA A 229 -0.54 -8.14 -23.49
N ASP A 230 0.80 -8.10 -23.48
CA ASP A 230 1.63 -9.19 -24.00
C ASP A 230 1.58 -10.43 -23.09
N LEU A 231 1.51 -10.25 -21.77
CA LEU A 231 1.27 -11.35 -20.84
C LEU A 231 -0.08 -12.04 -21.09
N LEU A 232 -1.15 -11.27 -21.27
CA LEU A 232 -2.48 -11.79 -21.55
C LEU A 232 -2.53 -12.53 -22.89
N LYS A 233 -1.87 -12.02 -23.92
CA LYS A 233 -1.74 -12.73 -25.22
C LYS A 233 -0.99 -14.06 -25.07
N ARG A 234 0.13 -14.07 -24.34
CA ARG A 234 0.89 -15.29 -24.06
C ARG A 234 0.09 -16.31 -23.24
N ALA A 235 -0.81 -15.83 -22.40
CA ALA A 235 -1.73 -16.68 -21.63
C ALA A 235 -2.93 -17.20 -22.45
N GLY A 236 -3.05 -16.86 -23.74
CA GLY A 236 -4.04 -17.42 -24.64
C GLY A 236 -5.19 -16.50 -25.05
N LEU A 237 -5.27 -15.28 -24.50
CA LEU A 237 -6.32 -14.35 -24.92
C LEU A 237 -6.09 -13.88 -26.37
N SER A 238 -7.19 -13.81 -27.16
CA SER A 238 -7.14 -13.38 -28.56
C SER A 238 -6.63 -11.95 -28.69
N LYS A 239 -5.68 -11.73 -29.60
CA LYS A 239 -5.16 -10.38 -29.90
C LYS A 239 -6.27 -9.40 -30.28
N GLY A 240 -7.30 -9.87 -31.03
CA GLY A 240 -8.40 -9.02 -31.49
C GLY A 240 -9.30 -8.51 -30.35
N ALA A 241 -9.32 -9.20 -29.23
CA ALA A 241 -10.09 -8.80 -28.05
C ALA A 241 -9.36 -7.77 -27.16
N ILE A 242 -8.02 -7.66 -27.24
CA ILE A 242 -7.23 -6.82 -26.35
C ILE A 242 -7.03 -5.43 -26.95
N GLN A 243 -7.49 -4.42 -26.22
CA GLN A 243 -7.24 -3.00 -26.51
C GLN A 243 -6.31 -2.41 -25.48
N VAL A 244 -5.28 -1.68 -25.93
CA VAL A 244 -4.28 -1.05 -25.06
C VAL A 244 -4.47 0.46 -25.09
N THR A 245 -4.56 1.05 -23.89
CA THR A 245 -4.62 2.49 -23.68
C THR A 245 -3.68 2.87 -22.53
N PHE A 246 -3.35 4.15 -22.41
CA PHE A 246 -2.54 4.63 -21.27
C PHE A 246 -2.78 6.12 -21.02
N ARG A 247 -2.56 6.53 -19.77
CA ARG A 247 -2.55 7.94 -19.37
C ARG A 247 -1.12 8.38 -19.09
N ALA A 248 -0.59 9.28 -19.92
CA ALA A 248 0.76 9.81 -19.78
C ALA A 248 0.90 10.77 -18.59
N GLU A 249 -0.14 11.56 -18.33
CA GLU A 249 -0.15 12.51 -17.22
C GLU A 249 -0.52 11.79 -15.92
N PRO A 250 0.25 12.01 -14.82
CA PRO A 250 -0.04 11.41 -13.54
C PRO A 250 -1.31 12.00 -12.91
N GLU A 251 -2.00 11.21 -12.12
CA GLU A 251 -3.05 11.72 -11.24
C GLU A 251 -2.41 12.66 -10.20
N PRO A 252 -3.02 13.81 -9.86
CA PRO A 252 -2.49 14.70 -8.84
C PRO A 252 -2.32 13.97 -7.50
N PRO A 253 -1.10 13.93 -6.93
CA PRO A 253 -0.85 13.23 -5.69
C PRO A 253 -1.46 13.98 -4.50
N LYS A 254 -1.89 13.24 -3.48
CA LYS A 254 -2.57 13.76 -2.28
C LYS A 254 -1.79 13.50 -0.99
N GLY A 255 -0.72 12.71 -1.07
CA GLY A 255 0.02 12.22 0.09
C GLY A 255 -0.70 11.10 0.83
N VAL A 256 -1.80 10.59 0.28
CA VAL A 256 -2.61 9.51 0.85
C VAL A 256 -2.82 8.45 -0.22
N ASP A 257 -2.24 7.29 0.01
CA ASP A 257 -2.35 6.13 -0.88
C ASP A 257 -1.98 6.43 -2.35
N ASP A 258 -1.04 7.36 -2.56
CA ASP A 258 -0.58 7.77 -3.89
C ASP A 258 0.01 6.59 -4.67
N TRP A 259 0.51 5.56 -3.98
CA TRP A 259 1.00 4.33 -4.57
C TRP A 259 -0.05 3.64 -5.45
N GLN A 260 -1.35 3.83 -5.17
CA GLN A 260 -2.43 3.25 -5.98
C GLN A 260 -2.56 3.89 -7.37
N SER A 261 -1.95 5.05 -7.58
CA SER A 261 -1.89 5.68 -8.92
C SER A 261 -0.95 4.91 -9.87
N ARG A 262 0.04 4.17 -9.34
CA ARG A 262 0.99 3.35 -10.09
C ARG A 262 0.35 2.00 -10.43
N ARG A 263 -0.53 1.98 -11.42
CA ARG A 263 -1.32 0.79 -11.75
C ARG A 263 -1.51 0.57 -13.25
N THR A 264 -1.89 -0.62 -13.58
CA THR A 264 -2.57 -0.94 -14.84
C THR A 264 -3.92 -1.53 -14.51
N THR A 265 -4.99 -1.03 -15.11
CA THR A 265 -6.30 -1.65 -15.00
C THR A 265 -6.58 -2.54 -16.21
N VAL A 266 -7.23 -3.67 -15.96
CA VAL A 266 -7.70 -4.59 -17.00
C VAL A 266 -9.19 -4.77 -16.84
N ARG A 267 -9.96 -4.21 -17.78
CA ARG A 267 -11.42 -4.33 -17.79
C ARG A 267 -11.82 -5.41 -18.80
N VAL A 268 -12.46 -6.44 -18.28
CA VAL A 268 -12.99 -7.56 -19.06
C VAL A 268 -14.47 -7.34 -19.32
N GLU A 269 -14.87 -7.36 -20.59
CA GLU A 269 -16.25 -7.14 -21.03
C GLU A 269 -16.76 -8.41 -21.76
N PRO A 270 -17.82 -9.06 -21.24
CA PRO A 270 -18.44 -10.22 -21.84
C PRO A 270 -19.04 -9.97 -23.23
#